data_e16390e87370f8ab517f8124c4094545
#
_entry.id   e16390e87370f8ab517f8124c4094545
#
_cell.length_a   1.000
_cell.length_b   1.000
_cell.length_c   1.000
_cell.angle_alpha   90.00
_cell.angle_beta   90.00
_cell.angle_gamma   90.00
#
_symmetry.space_group_name_H-M   'P 1'
#
loop_
_entity.id
_entity.type
_entity.pdbx_description
1 polymer ?
#
loop_
_entity_poly.entity_id
_entity_poly.type
_entity_poly.pdbx_seq_one_letter_code
_entity_poly.pdbx_strand_id
1 'polypeptide(L)'
;MRITLVLVLALWLRADSFITKDEYAKMLYQNPRGIGCHKCHGIDGKGLELGRYKDGNKTIIIKAPDITNLDYHRFKAGIVSKKNRLMPIYFLTDKEIETLYYYLKKKKR
;
A
#
# COMPACT_ATOMS: atom_id res chain seq x y z
N MET A 1 32.35 -16.37 31.35
CA MET A 1 31.25 -17.22 30.83
C MET A 1 29.88 -16.58 31.01
N ARG A 2 29.53 -16.05 32.15
CA ARG A 2 28.20 -15.45 32.37
C ARG A 2 27.97 -14.20 31.50
N ILE A 3 29.01 -13.40 31.29
CA ILE A 3 28.93 -12.17 30.49
C ILE A 3 28.70 -12.48 29.00
N THR A 4 29.32 -13.56 28.52
CA THR A 4 29.17 -13.99 27.12
C THR A 4 27.74 -14.45 26.81
N LEU A 5 27.10 -15.12 27.75
CA LEU A 5 25.72 -15.60 27.62
C LEU A 5 24.72 -14.44 27.51
N VAL A 6 24.90 -13.40 28.32
CA VAL A 6 24.05 -12.22 28.34
C VAL A 6 24.15 -11.45 27.00
N LEU A 7 25.37 -11.35 26.45
CA LEU A 7 25.60 -10.69 25.17
C LEU A 7 24.91 -11.42 24.00
N VAL A 8 24.95 -12.75 24.03
CA VAL A 8 24.29 -13.56 22.99
C VAL A 8 22.76 -13.38 23.06
N LEU A 9 22.20 -13.37 24.27
CA LEU A 9 20.77 -13.14 24.46
C LEU A 9 20.33 -11.75 23.97
N ALA A 10 21.13 -10.72 24.21
CA ALA A 10 20.85 -9.37 23.76
C ALA A 10 20.84 -9.27 22.22
N LEU A 11 21.74 -9.99 21.55
CA LEU A 11 21.79 -10.05 20.09
C LEU A 11 20.55 -10.73 19.50
N TRP A 12 20.08 -11.79 20.13
CA TRP A 12 18.86 -12.47 19.70
C TRP A 12 17.63 -11.59 19.80
N LEU A 13 17.50 -10.83 20.88
CA LEU A 13 16.38 -9.91 21.07
C LEU A 13 16.34 -8.80 20.01
N ARG A 14 17.50 -8.33 19.56
CA ARG A 14 17.57 -7.32 18.51
C ARG A 14 17.12 -7.86 17.15
N ALA A 15 17.43 -9.10 16.84
CA ALA A 15 17.08 -9.72 15.57
C ALA A 15 15.57 -9.84 15.38
N ASP A 16 14.82 -10.07 16.47
CA ASP A 16 13.38 -10.27 16.42
C ASP A 16 12.57 -8.97 16.32
N SER A 17 13.19 -7.81 16.47
CA SER A 17 12.46 -6.53 16.53
C SER A 17 12.47 -5.74 15.22
N PHE A 18 13.11 -6.22 14.16
CA PHE A 18 13.20 -5.50 12.89
C PHE A 18 12.27 -6.08 11.82
N ILE A 19 11.36 -5.24 11.31
CA ILE A 19 10.66 -5.53 10.06
C ILE A 19 11.47 -4.95 8.90
N THR A 20 11.52 -5.67 7.79
CA THR A 20 12.17 -5.13 6.58
C THR A 20 11.32 -4.03 5.98
N LYS A 21 11.93 -3.20 5.13
CA LYS A 21 11.22 -2.15 4.42
C LYS A 21 10.12 -2.74 3.53
N ASP A 22 10.38 -3.88 2.91
CA ASP A 22 9.40 -4.56 2.06
C ASP A 22 8.22 -5.08 2.86
N GLU A 23 8.46 -5.68 4.01
CA GLU A 23 7.39 -6.15 4.89
C GLU A 23 6.52 -5.00 5.40
N TYR A 24 7.16 -3.92 5.81
CA TYR A 24 6.46 -2.73 6.27
C TYR A 24 5.60 -2.13 5.16
N ALA A 25 6.16 -2.03 3.95
CA ALA A 25 5.45 -1.50 2.79
C ALA A 25 4.24 -2.37 2.44
N LYS A 26 4.40 -3.68 2.48
CA LYS A 26 3.30 -4.62 2.25
C LYS A 26 2.21 -4.47 3.30
N MET A 27 2.58 -4.37 4.56
CA MET A 27 1.62 -4.17 5.64
C MET A 27 0.86 -2.87 5.48
N LEU A 28 1.56 -1.80 5.10
CA LEU A 28 0.95 -0.50 4.89
C LEU A 28 -0.02 -0.51 3.71
N TYR A 29 0.33 -1.22 2.63
CA TYR A 29 -0.53 -1.37 1.47
C TYR A 29 -1.83 -2.10 1.83
N GLN A 30 -1.74 -3.12 2.66
CA GLN A 30 -2.88 -3.90 3.08
C GLN A 30 -3.67 -3.27 4.22
N ASN A 31 -3.04 -2.41 5.00
CA ASN A 31 -3.70 -1.75 6.12
C ASN A 31 -3.14 -0.32 6.34
N PRO A 32 -3.58 0.64 5.53
CA PRO A 32 -3.16 2.05 5.67
C PRO A 32 -3.97 2.80 6.71
N ARG A 33 -4.33 2.15 7.81
CA ARG A 33 -5.26 2.64 8.83
C ARG A 33 -6.66 2.91 8.24
N GLY A 34 -7.11 1.95 7.45
CA GLY A 34 -8.40 2.00 6.78
C GLY A 34 -8.54 0.84 5.82
N ILE A 35 -9.40 0.98 4.82
CA ILE A 35 -9.61 -0.04 3.80
C ILE A 35 -8.31 -0.27 3.05
N GLY A 36 -7.87 -1.53 2.97
CA GLY A 36 -6.63 -1.88 2.29
C GLY A 36 -6.63 -1.50 0.82
N CYS A 37 -5.52 -0.96 0.36
CA CYS A 37 -5.37 -0.55 -1.04
C CYS A 37 -5.57 -1.73 -1.98
N HIS A 38 -5.13 -2.92 -1.54
CA HIS A 38 -5.23 -4.16 -2.33
C HIS A 38 -6.67 -4.59 -2.63
N LYS A 39 -7.63 -4.16 -1.82
CA LYS A 39 -9.03 -4.54 -2.02
C LYS A 39 -9.64 -3.92 -3.26
N CYS A 40 -9.15 -2.76 -3.66
CA CYS A 40 -9.62 -2.08 -4.88
C CYS A 40 -8.60 -2.15 -6.00
N HIS A 41 -7.32 -1.99 -5.68
CA HIS A 41 -6.25 -1.94 -6.70
C HIS A 41 -5.58 -3.30 -6.95
N GLY A 42 -5.93 -4.34 -6.20
CA GLY A 42 -5.35 -5.67 -6.32
C GLY A 42 -4.07 -5.83 -5.53
N ILE A 43 -3.64 -7.07 -5.36
CA ILE A 43 -2.43 -7.40 -4.59
C ILE A 43 -1.19 -6.80 -5.27
N ASP A 44 -1.21 -6.74 -6.60
CA ASP A 44 -0.11 -6.22 -7.40
C ASP A 44 -0.26 -4.75 -7.81
N GLY A 45 -1.33 -4.09 -7.41
CA GLY A 45 -1.57 -2.67 -7.73
C GLY A 45 -2.03 -2.41 -9.15
N LYS A 46 -2.35 -3.44 -9.92
CA LYS A 46 -2.72 -3.29 -11.34
C LYS A 46 -4.18 -2.94 -11.57
N GLY A 47 -4.97 -2.90 -10.51
CA GLY A 47 -6.37 -2.54 -10.58
C GLY A 47 -7.29 -3.74 -10.61
N LEU A 48 -8.53 -3.50 -10.24
CA LEU A 48 -9.60 -4.51 -10.25
C LEU A 48 -10.89 -3.88 -10.71
N GLU A 49 -11.77 -4.70 -11.30
CA GLU A 49 -13.14 -4.29 -11.53
C GLU A 49 -13.89 -4.31 -10.21
N LEU A 50 -14.48 -3.18 -9.83
CA LEU A 50 -15.19 -3.04 -8.56
C LEU A 50 -16.68 -3.31 -8.69
N GLY A 51 -17.24 -3.14 -9.87
CA GLY A 51 -18.65 -3.40 -10.12
C GLY A 51 -19.04 -2.90 -11.49
N ARG A 52 -20.30 -3.14 -11.85
CA ARG A 52 -20.85 -2.65 -13.10
C ARG A 52 -22.34 -2.37 -12.93
N TYR A 53 -22.85 -1.41 -13.67
CA TYR A 53 -24.26 -1.08 -13.65
C TYR A 53 -24.71 -0.68 -15.05
N LYS A 54 -26.02 -0.70 -15.26
CA LYS A 54 -26.60 -0.29 -16.55
C LYS A 54 -27.12 1.13 -16.48
N ASP A 55 -26.78 1.92 -17.47
CA ASP A 55 -27.31 3.26 -17.65
C ASP A 55 -27.96 3.28 -19.05
N GLY A 56 -29.29 3.04 -19.07
CA GLY A 56 -30.00 2.84 -20.33
C GLY A 56 -29.54 1.56 -21.02
N ASN A 57 -29.03 1.66 -22.25
CA ASN A 57 -28.52 0.54 -23.02
C ASN A 57 -27.02 0.32 -22.83
N LYS A 58 -26.36 1.15 -22.01
CA LYS A 58 -24.92 1.07 -21.79
C LYS A 58 -24.61 0.37 -20.48
N THR A 59 -23.59 -0.49 -20.51
CA THR A 59 -23.03 -1.09 -19.30
C THR A 59 -21.82 -0.25 -18.87
N ILE A 60 -21.87 0.29 -17.67
CA ILE A 60 -20.77 1.07 -17.10
C ILE A 60 -20.02 0.20 -16.11
N ILE A 61 -18.71 0.08 -16.33
CA ILE A 61 -17.83 -0.71 -15.49
C ILE A 61 -17.06 0.23 -14.57
N ILE A 62 -17.11 -0.04 -13.27
CA ILE A 62 -16.35 0.72 -12.26
C ILE A 62 -15.07 -0.05 -12.00
N LYS A 63 -13.93 0.57 -12.28
CA LYS A 63 -12.61 -0.03 -12.10
C LYS A 63 -11.72 0.86 -11.26
N ALA A 64 -10.94 0.24 -10.38
CA ALA A 64 -9.80 0.92 -9.79
C ALA A 64 -8.65 0.87 -10.81
N PRO A 65 -7.93 1.97 -11.01
CA PRO A 65 -6.86 2.02 -12.01
C PRO A 65 -5.60 1.28 -11.57
N ASP A 66 -4.75 0.98 -12.56
CA ASP A 66 -3.39 0.51 -12.32
C ASP A 66 -2.57 1.66 -11.73
N ILE A 67 -2.03 1.46 -10.54
CA ILE A 67 -1.26 2.47 -9.83
C ILE A 67 0.23 2.16 -9.79
N THR A 68 0.69 1.20 -10.59
CA THR A 68 2.11 0.83 -10.65
C THR A 68 2.90 1.70 -11.65
N ASN A 69 2.23 2.43 -12.54
CA ASN A 69 2.84 3.23 -13.60
C ASN A 69 2.77 4.74 -13.36
N LEU A 70 2.28 5.17 -12.22
CA LEU A 70 2.15 6.59 -11.92
C LEU A 70 3.48 7.20 -11.49
N ASP A 71 3.70 8.48 -11.82
CA ASP A 71 4.77 9.22 -11.19
C ASP A 71 4.39 9.56 -9.74
N TYR A 72 5.37 9.97 -8.94
CA TYR A 72 5.13 10.21 -7.52
C TYR A 72 4.10 11.31 -7.27
N HIS A 73 4.13 12.37 -8.06
CA HIS A 73 3.17 13.48 -7.93
C HIS A 73 1.73 13.02 -8.12
N ARG A 74 1.49 12.25 -9.17
CA ARG A 74 0.15 11.72 -9.44
C ARG A 74 -0.29 10.73 -8.38
N PHE A 75 0.63 9.89 -7.94
CA PHE A 75 0.35 8.90 -6.90
C PHE A 75 -0.07 9.59 -5.60
N LYS A 76 0.72 10.56 -5.16
CA LYS A 76 0.41 11.32 -3.95
C LYS A 76 -0.90 12.09 -4.09
N ALA A 77 -1.11 12.75 -5.24
CA ALA A 77 -2.32 13.52 -5.49
C ALA A 77 -3.57 12.65 -5.40
N GLY A 78 -3.50 11.41 -5.90
CA GLY A 78 -4.62 10.47 -5.80
C GLY A 78 -4.97 10.10 -4.38
N ILE A 79 -3.98 9.98 -3.51
CA ILE A 79 -4.21 9.63 -2.10
C ILE A 79 -4.78 10.82 -1.32
N VAL A 80 -4.25 12.02 -1.52
CA VAL A 80 -4.61 13.19 -0.72
C VAL A 80 -5.79 13.98 -1.29
N SER A 81 -6.22 13.69 -2.50
CA SER A 81 -7.31 14.41 -3.16
C SER A 81 -8.65 14.10 -2.51
N LYS A 82 -9.39 15.15 -2.18
CA LYS A 82 -10.75 15.03 -1.67
C LYS A 82 -11.80 14.93 -2.78
N LYS A 83 -11.38 15.04 -4.03
CA LYS A 83 -12.28 14.99 -5.18
C LYS A 83 -12.64 13.57 -5.61
N ASN A 84 -11.91 12.58 -5.12
CA ASN A 84 -12.11 11.20 -5.47
C ASN A 84 -13.30 10.64 -4.68
N ARG A 85 -14.38 10.27 -5.38
CA ARG A 85 -15.62 9.84 -4.72
C ARG A 85 -15.61 8.39 -4.27
N LEU A 86 -14.83 7.54 -4.94
CA LEU A 86 -14.82 6.10 -4.67
C LEU A 86 -13.67 5.68 -3.77
N MET A 87 -12.53 6.33 -3.92
CA MET A 87 -11.38 6.03 -3.08
C MET A 87 -11.54 6.69 -1.71
N PRO A 88 -11.41 5.93 -0.61
CA PRO A 88 -11.48 6.52 0.72
C PRO A 88 -10.39 7.54 0.97
N ILE A 89 -10.63 8.41 1.94
CA ILE A 89 -9.62 9.38 2.37
C ILE A 89 -8.71 8.71 3.39
N TYR A 90 -7.40 8.81 3.16
CA TYR A 90 -6.39 8.23 4.04
C TYR A 90 -5.56 9.33 4.69
N PHE A 91 -5.24 9.14 5.95
CA PHE A 91 -4.39 10.06 6.71
C PHE A 91 -3.00 9.44 6.82
N LEU A 92 -2.21 9.61 5.76
CA LEU A 92 -0.88 9.04 5.65
C LEU A 92 0.16 10.16 5.67
N THR A 93 1.29 9.89 6.31
CA THR A 93 2.42 10.82 6.29
C THR A 93 3.10 10.76 4.92
N ASP A 94 3.89 11.79 4.61
CA ASP A 94 4.65 11.81 3.35
C ASP A 94 5.56 10.59 3.22
N LYS A 95 6.19 10.19 4.32
CA LYS A 95 7.07 9.02 4.34
C LYS A 95 6.30 7.73 4.09
N GLU A 96 5.10 7.62 4.62
CA GLU A 96 4.23 6.47 4.37
C GLU A 96 3.82 6.40 2.89
N ILE A 97 3.50 7.54 2.30
CA ILE A 97 3.16 7.61 0.87
C ILE A 97 4.34 7.21 0.01
N GLU A 98 5.55 7.68 0.35
CA GLU A 98 6.78 7.28 -0.33
C GLU A 98 7.02 5.77 -0.23
N THR A 99 6.75 5.19 0.94
CA THR A 99 6.90 3.76 1.17
C THR A 99 5.94 2.95 0.31
N LEU A 100 4.70 3.39 0.19
CA LEU A 100 3.72 2.75 -0.69
C LEU A 100 4.14 2.85 -2.15
N TYR A 101 4.64 4.01 -2.56
CA TYR A 101 5.12 4.21 -3.91
C TYR A 101 6.27 3.26 -4.24
N TYR A 102 7.22 3.13 -3.33
CA TYR A 102 8.32 2.18 -3.45
C TYR A 102 7.81 0.75 -3.64
N TYR A 103 6.83 0.35 -2.84
CA TYR A 103 6.24 -0.99 -2.91
C TYR A 103 5.63 -1.27 -4.29
N LEU A 104 4.87 -0.30 -4.80
CA LEU A 104 4.19 -0.45 -6.08
C LEU A 104 5.16 -0.44 -7.26
N LYS A 105 6.23 0.33 -7.18
CA LYS A 105 7.27 0.30 -8.22
C LYS A 105 7.98 -1.03 -8.30
N LYS A 106 8.14 -1.71 -7.18
CA LYS A 106 8.68 -3.07 -7.17
C LYS A 106 7.71 -4.06 -7.82
N LYS A 107 6.41 -3.88 -7.61
CA LYS A 107 5.40 -4.76 -8.18
C LYS A 107 5.31 -4.66 -9.71
N LYS A 108 5.70 -3.52 -10.28
CA LYS A 108 5.73 -3.34 -11.72
C LYS A 108 6.73 -4.30 -12.39
N ARG A 109 7.82 -4.63 -11.69
CA ARG A 109 8.82 -5.56 -12.18
C ARG A 109 8.31 -6.98 -12.00
#